data_0b0071176f34d47c446103e278e3722d
#
_entry.id   0b0071176f34d47c446103e278e3722d
#
_cell.length_a   1.000
_cell.length_b   1.000
_cell.length_c   1.000
_cell.angle_alpha   90.00
_cell.angle_beta   90.00
_cell.angle_gamma   90.00
#
_symmetry.space_group_name_H-M   'P 1'
#
loop_
_entity.id
_entity.type
_entity.pdbx_description
1 polymer ?
#
loop_
_entity_poly.entity_id
_entity_poly.type
_entity_poly.pdbx_seq_one_letter_code
_entity_poly.pdbx_strand_id
1 'polypeptide(L)'
;MPPANHNLPETEMSITLGSTALPVFTTALTNLGHLLDKAQAHAEARKFSPDVFCAMRFAPDMLPFTAQIRIACDAAKNGSARLAGIEAPKFEDDETTFAELRERVSKTLAWLATLQPAQIDGREAAEITFPVGRDATRTLSGQAYLLHWAIPNIFFHVTTAYDLLRQAGVPLGKA
;
A
#
# COMPACT_ATOMS: atom_id res chain seq x y z
N MET A 1 -46.80 -24.91 -26.71
CA MET A 1 -45.38 -24.48 -26.66
C MET A 1 -45.15 -23.80 -25.35
N PRO A 2 -44.29 -24.34 -24.45
CA PRO A 2 -43.90 -23.64 -23.25
C PRO A 2 -42.84 -22.56 -23.62
N PRO A 3 -42.79 -21.41 -22.91
CA PRO A 3 -41.81 -20.36 -23.17
C PRO A 3 -40.40 -20.85 -22.78
N ALA A 4 -39.44 -20.58 -23.65
CA ALA A 4 -38.04 -20.84 -23.40
C ALA A 4 -37.53 -19.90 -22.28
N ASN A 5 -37.18 -20.50 -21.12
CA ASN A 5 -36.47 -19.82 -20.05
C ASN A 5 -35.04 -19.55 -20.53
N HIS A 6 -34.77 -18.34 -20.97
CA HIS A 6 -33.40 -17.84 -21.12
C HIS A 6 -32.88 -17.40 -19.75
N ASN A 7 -32.46 -18.36 -18.92
CA ASN A 7 -31.55 -18.05 -17.83
C ASN A 7 -30.17 -17.77 -18.45
N LEU A 8 -29.92 -16.51 -18.74
CA LEU A 8 -28.55 -16.03 -18.86
C LEU A 8 -27.90 -16.22 -17.48
N PRO A 9 -26.68 -16.72 -17.39
CA PRO A 9 -25.99 -16.76 -16.11
C PRO A 9 -25.84 -15.32 -15.63
N GLU A 10 -26.53 -14.97 -14.53
CA GLU A 10 -26.21 -13.77 -13.78
C GLU A 10 -24.77 -13.94 -13.32
N THR A 11 -23.85 -13.20 -13.97
CA THR A 11 -22.49 -13.04 -13.49
C THR A 11 -22.65 -12.20 -12.21
N GLU A 12 -22.83 -12.85 -11.06
CA GLU A 12 -22.80 -12.19 -9.77
C GLU A 12 -21.47 -11.45 -9.68
N MET A 13 -21.51 -10.14 -9.83
CA MET A 13 -20.37 -9.28 -9.54
C MET A 13 -20.21 -9.21 -8.02
N SER A 14 -19.58 -10.23 -7.45
CA SER A 14 -19.27 -10.28 -6.03
C SER A 14 -17.94 -9.55 -5.77
N ILE A 15 -17.89 -8.77 -4.69
CA ILE A 15 -16.64 -8.21 -4.18
C ILE A 15 -15.86 -9.36 -3.54
N THR A 16 -14.73 -9.73 -4.15
CA THR A 16 -13.84 -10.77 -3.63
C THR A 16 -12.65 -10.17 -2.88
N LEU A 17 -11.94 -11.02 -2.15
CA LEU A 17 -10.75 -10.60 -1.41
C LEU A 17 -9.66 -10.06 -2.35
N GLY A 18 -9.42 -10.74 -3.48
CA GLY A 18 -8.43 -10.35 -4.47
C GLY A 18 -8.85 -9.12 -5.28
N SER A 19 -10.15 -9.03 -5.68
CA SER A 19 -10.68 -7.86 -6.37
C SER A 19 -10.70 -6.60 -5.49
N THR A 20 -10.58 -6.75 -4.18
CA THR A 20 -10.47 -5.64 -3.22
C THR A 20 -9.01 -5.31 -2.92
N ALA A 21 -8.20 -6.30 -2.53
CA ALA A 21 -6.84 -6.09 -2.03
C ALA A 21 -5.92 -5.45 -3.06
N LEU A 22 -5.83 -6.06 -4.25
CA LEU A 22 -4.86 -5.62 -5.27
C LEU A 22 -5.16 -4.21 -5.79
N PRO A 23 -6.41 -3.85 -6.17
CA PRO A 23 -6.71 -2.49 -6.60
C PRO A 23 -6.50 -1.45 -5.50
N VAL A 24 -6.87 -1.75 -4.25
CA VAL A 24 -6.70 -0.82 -3.12
C VAL A 24 -5.21 -0.52 -2.90
N PHE A 25 -4.37 -1.55 -2.83
CA PHE A 25 -2.93 -1.38 -2.62
C PHE A 25 -2.25 -0.70 -3.81
N THR A 26 -2.60 -1.10 -5.03
CA THR A 26 -2.06 -0.48 -6.24
C THR A 26 -2.43 1.01 -6.32
N THR A 27 -3.70 1.35 -6.08
CA THR A 27 -4.15 2.75 -6.10
C THR A 27 -3.46 3.58 -5.02
N ALA A 28 -3.36 3.06 -3.79
CA ALA A 28 -2.71 3.77 -2.69
C ALA A 28 -1.23 4.06 -2.99
N LEU A 29 -0.48 3.08 -3.52
CA LEU A 29 0.92 3.28 -3.89
C LEU A 29 1.11 4.13 -5.16
N THR A 30 0.20 4.04 -6.13
CA THR A 30 0.23 4.93 -7.31
C THR A 30 0.04 6.38 -6.87
N ASN A 31 -0.92 6.63 -5.99
CA ASN A 31 -1.13 7.96 -5.42
C ASN A 31 0.09 8.41 -4.61
N LEU A 32 0.70 7.54 -3.83
CA LEU A 32 1.94 7.83 -3.12
C LEU A 32 3.06 8.22 -4.08
N GLY A 33 3.21 7.52 -5.21
CA GLY A 33 4.13 7.88 -6.28
C GLY A 33 3.88 9.30 -6.82
N HIS A 34 2.62 9.66 -7.09
CA HIS A 34 2.25 11.02 -7.52
C HIS A 34 2.55 12.09 -6.46
N LEU A 35 2.40 11.77 -5.17
CA LEU A 35 2.79 12.68 -4.08
C LEU A 35 4.30 12.95 -4.11
N LEU A 36 5.10 11.90 -4.31
CA LEU A 36 6.55 12.02 -4.43
C LEU A 36 6.96 12.83 -5.67
N ASP A 37 6.30 12.63 -6.82
CA ASP A 37 6.57 13.41 -8.03
C ASP A 37 6.29 14.90 -7.81
N LYS A 38 5.17 15.24 -7.17
CA LYS A 38 4.85 16.64 -6.83
C LYS A 38 5.83 17.23 -5.82
N ALA A 39 6.29 16.45 -4.85
CA ALA A 39 7.29 16.89 -3.88
C ALA A 39 8.65 17.15 -4.54
N GLN A 40 9.07 16.31 -5.46
CA GLN A 40 10.27 16.49 -6.27
C GLN A 40 10.19 17.80 -7.06
N ALA A 41 9.11 18.00 -7.83
CA ALA A 41 8.90 19.20 -8.63
C ALA A 41 8.87 20.49 -7.77
N HIS A 42 8.28 20.42 -6.56
CA HIS A 42 8.26 21.53 -5.62
C HIS A 42 9.66 21.88 -5.12
N ALA A 43 10.47 20.88 -4.77
CA ALA A 43 11.84 21.07 -4.33
C ALA A 43 12.70 21.71 -5.45
N GLU A 44 12.58 21.19 -6.68
CA GLU A 44 13.28 21.73 -7.86
C GLU A 44 12.90 23.19 -8.14
N ALA A 45 11.61 23.51 -8.14
CA ALA A 45 11.11 24.86 -8.38
C ALA A 45 11.64 25.87 -7.32
N ARG A 46 11.85 25.40 -6.10
CA ARG A 46 12.37 26.19 -4.96
C ARG A 46 13.87 26.07 -4.76
N LYS A 47 14.56 25.30 -5.61
CA LYS A 47 16.02 25.14 -5.64
C LYS A 47 16.61 24.56 -4.34
N PHE A 48 15.96 23.53 -3.77
CA PHE A 48 16.51 22.75 -2.66
C PHE A 48 16.46 21.24 -2.96
N SER A 49 17.28 20.45 -2.26
CA SER A 49 17.28 19.00 -2.41
C SER A 49 15.99 18.39 -1.82
N PRO A 50 15.27 17.51 -2.54
CA PRO A 50 14.12 16.81 -1.99
C PRO A 50 14.49 15.88 -0.81
N ASP A 51 15.76 15.55 -0.62
CA ASP A 51 16.23 14.73 0.50
C ASP A 51 15.95 15.37 1.86
N VAL A 52 15.72 16.68 1.92
CA VAL A 52 15.31 17.34 3.16
C VAL A 52 13.99 16.81 3.72
N PHE A 53 13.12 16.24 2.85
CA PHE A 53 11.88 15.61 3.30
C PHE A 53 12.13 14.29 4.05
N CYS A 54 13.22 13.58 3.76
CA CYS A 54 13.48 12.22 4.26
C CYS A 54 13.48 12.13 5.79
N ALA A 55 13.99 13.14 6.47
CA ALA A 55 14.09 13.18 7.93
C ALA A 55 12.86 13.78 8.63
N MET A 56 11.89 14.31 7.89
CA MET A 56 10.72 14.99 8.46
C MET A 56 9.86 14.04 9.29
N ARG A 57 9.32 14.53 10.40
CA ARG A 57 8.37 13.84 11.28
C ARG A 57 7.47 14.84 11.98
N PHE A 58 6.25 14.42 12.38
CA PHE A 58 5.34 15.29 13.12
C PHE A 58 5.73 15.48 14.58
N ALA A 59 6.24 14.43 15.22
CA ALA A 59 6.69 14.47 16.59
C ALA A 59 8.07 13.81 16.72
N PRO A 60 8.89 14.18 17.72
CA PRO A 60 10.23 13.63 17.89
C PRO A 60 10.30 12.11 18.03
N ASP A 61 9.26 11.51 18.56
CA ASP A 61 9.10 10.07 18.79
C ASP A 61 8.38 9.33 17.65
N MET A 62 7.89 10.05 16.63
CA MET A 62 7.30 9.44 15.42
C MET A 62 8.36 9.01 14.42
N LEU A 63 8.03 8.00 13.63
CA LEU A 63 8.86 7.55 12.50
C LEU A 63 8.99 8.65 11.43
N PRO A 64 10.16 8.80 10.81
CA PRO A 64 10.39 9.80 9.77
C PRO A 64 9.67 9.48 8.47
N PHE A 65 9.63 10.46 7.55
CA PHE A 65 9.04 10.33 6.22
C PHE A 65 9.55 9.09 5.45
N THR A 66 10.86 8.81 5.48
CA THR A 66 11.41 7.60 4.87
C THR A 66 10.72 6.34 5.34
N ALA A 67 10.50 6.21 6.65
CA ALA A 67 9.82 5.06 7.22
C ALA A 67 8.33 5.00 6.85
N GLN A 68 7.64 6.14 6.66
CA GLN A 68 6.26 6.17 6.21
C GLN A 68 6.14 5.54 4.81
N ILE A 69 7.06 5.88 3.91
CA ILE A 69 7.07 5.32 2.55
C ILE A 69 7.38 3.82 2.57
N ARG A 70 8.43 3.41 3.31
CA ARG A 70 8.82 2.00 3.43
C ARG A 70 7.69 1.14 3.98
N ILE A 71 7.07 1.57 5.09
CA ILE A 71 5.99 0.81 5.72
C ILE A 71 4.74 0.76 4.83
N ALA A 72 4.41 1.83 4.10
CA ALA A 72 3.33 1.80 3.12
C ALA A 72 3.58 0.74 2.03
N CYS A 73 4.80 0.70 1.49
CA CYS A 73 5.21 -0.32 0.52
C CYS A 73 5.16 -1.73 1.11
N ASP A 74 5.63 -1.90 2.34
CA ASP A 74 5.62 -3.20 3.03
C ASP A 74 4.21 -3.65 3.41
N ALA A 75 3.33 -2.74 3.79
CA ALA A 75 1.93 -3.06 4.05
C ALA A 75 1.25 -3.64 2.80
N ALA A 76 1.47 -3.05 1.62
CA ALA A 76 0.97 -3.54 0.36
C ALA A 76 1.60 -4.88 -0.05
N LYS A 77 2.95 -4.94 -0.04
CA LYS A 77 3.73 -6.09 -0.45
C LYS A 77 3.48 -7.31 0.45
N ASN A 78 3.74 -7.16 1.74
CA ASN A 78 3.57 -8.25 2.71
C ASN A 78 2.07 -8.59 2.89
N GLY A 79 1.19 -7.59 2.79
CA GLY A 79 -0.25 -7.77 2.84
C GLY A 79 -0.75 -8.68 1.73
N SER A 80 -0.40 -8.38 0.48
CA SER A 80 -0.77 -9.19 -0.68
C SER A 80 -0.16 -10.58 -0.65
N ALA A 81 1.12 -10.70 -0.26
CA ALA A 81 1.80 -12.00 -0.16
C ALA A 81 1.13 -12.92 0.87
N ARG A 82 0.81 -12.40 2.07
CA ARG A 82 0.12 -13.17 3.11
C ARG A 82 -1.28 -13.60 2.68
N LEU A 83 -2.03 -12.70 2.03
CA LEU A 83 -3.34 -13.02 1.48
C LEU A 83 -3.25 -14.11 0.41
N ALA A 84 -2.25 -14.05 -0.47
CA ALA A 84 -2.01 -15.07 -1.49
C ALA A 84 -1.39 -16.37 -0.94
N GLY A 85 -0.88 -16.36 0.31
CA GLY A 85 -0.18 -17.50 0.92
C GLY A 85 1.17 -17.80 0.27
N ILE A 86 1.85 -16.76 -0.23
CA ILE A 86 3.19 -16.84 -0.84
C ILE A 86 4.19 -16.02 -0.03
N GLU A 87 5.48 -16.26 -0.28
CA GLU A 87 6.53 -15.47 0.30
C GLU A 87 6.67 -14.11 -0.42
N ALA A 88 6.78 -13.03 0.36
CA ALA A 88 7.04 -11.70 -0.19
C ALA A 88 8.50 -11.55 -0.58
N PRO A 89 8.83 -10.80 -1.66
CA PRO A 89 10.21 -10.48 -1.96
C PRO A 89 10.83 -9.66 -0.82
N LYS A 90 12.09 -9.95 -0.51
CA LYS A 90 12.84 -9.20 0.49
C LYS A 90 13.31 -7.89 -0.12
N PHE A 91 12.97 -6.79 0.51
CA PHE A 91 13.51 -5.46 0.23
C PHE A 91 14.29 -5.01 1.47
N GLU A 92 15.49 -4.50 1.27
CA GLU A 92 16.26 -3.93 2.36
C GLU A 92 15.68 -2.56 2.73
N ASP A 93 15.76 -2.20 4.01
CA ASP A 93 15.24 -0.92 4.53
C ASP A 93 16.37 0.10 4.68
N ASP A 94 17.11 0.31 3.60
CA ASP A 94 18.32 1.11 3.54
C ASP A 94 18.16 2.43 2.74
N GLU A 95 16.95 2.73 2.27
CA GLU A 95 16.70 3.98 1.55
C GLU A 95 16.97 5.19 2.43
N THR A 96 17.84 6.07 1.95
CA THR A 96 18.28 7.31 2.61
C THR A 96 17.96 8.55 1.81
N THR A 97 17.77 8.41 0.49
CA THR A 97 17.48 9.50 -0.44
C THR A 97 16.04 9.46 -0.93
N PHE A 98 15.56 10.59 -1.40
CA PHE A 98 14.22 10.71 -1.97
C PHE A 98 14.07 9.90 -3.26
N ALA A 99 15.12 9.79 -4.06
CA ALA A 99 15.14 8.98 -5.28
C ALA A 99 14.98 7.49 -4.98
N GLU A 100 15.67 6.97 -3.95
CA GLU A 100 15.52 5.58 -3.50
C GLU A 100 14.11 5.27 -3.00
N LEU A 101 13.45 6.22 -2.33
CA LEU A 101 12.06 6.06 -1.91
C LEU A 101 11.10 5.96 -3.11
N ARG A 102 11.32 6.74 -4.17
CA ARG A 102 10.56 6.64 -5.42
C ARG A 102 10.78 5.29 -6.10
N GLU A 103 12.02 4.82 -6.13
CA GLU A 103 12.34 3.49 -6.64
C GLU A 103 11.66 2.38 -5.83
N ARG A 104 11.63 2.49 -4.49
CA ARG A 104 10.92 1.55 -3.61
C ARG A 104 9.44 1.43 -3.98
N VAL A 105 8.76 2.55 -4.21
CA VAL A 105 7.34 2.56 -4.63
C VAL A 105 7.19 1.87 -5.99
N SER A 106 8.01 2.22 -6.98
CA SER A 106 7.98 1.63 -8.32
C SER A 106 8.21 0.12 -8.30
N LYS A 107 9.20 -0.34 -7.53
CA LYS A 107 9.54 -1.75 -7.35
C LYS A 107 8.39 -2.54 -6.70
N THR A 108 7.72 -1.93 -5.72
CA THR A 108 6.57 -2.53 -5.05
C THR A 108 5.37 -2.65 -6.01
N LEU A 109 5.08 -1.61 -6.79
CA LEU A 109 4.03 -1.63 -7.80
C LEU A 109 4.30 -2.69 -8.88
N ALA A 110 5.54 -2.79 -9.37
CA ALA A 110 5.95 -3.80 -10.33
C ALA A 110 5.73 -5.23 -9.80
N TRP A 111 6.03 -5.47 -8.52
CA TRP A 111 5.77 -6.76 -7.90
C TRP A 111 4.26 -7.02 -7.72
N LEU A 112 3.47 -6.05 -7.27
CA LEU A 112 2.01 -6.19 -7.16
C LEU A 112 1.38 -6.55 -8.50
N ALA A 113 1.87 -5.99 -9.60
CA ALA A 113 1.39 -6.29 -10.95
C ALA A 113 1.63 -7.74 -11.39
N THR A 114 2.47 -8.50 -10.70
CA THR A 114 2.67 -9.95 -10.96
C THR A 114 1.59 -10.82 -10.33
N LEU A 115 0.81 -10.28 -9.39
CA LEU A 115 -0.23 -11.01 -8.68
C LEU A 115 -1.56 -10.97 -9.43
N GLN A 116 -2.31 -12.07 -9.31
CA GLN A 116 -3.65 -12.17 -9.87
C GLN A 116 -4.68 -12.30 -8.75
N PRO A 117 -5.88 -11.71 -8.87
CA PRO A 117 -6.95 -11.85 -7.88
C PRO A 117 -7.23 -13.31 -7.49
N ALA A 118 -7.21 -14.23 -8.45
CA ALA A 118 -7.44 -15.65 -8.22
C ALA A 118 -6.46 -16.32 -7.25
N GLN A 119 -5.29 -15.73 -7.00
CA GLN A 119 -4.34 -16.24 -6.00
C GLN A 119 -4.77 -15.89 -4.57
N ILE A 120 -5.66 -14.91 -4.41
CA ILE A 120 -6.12 -14.36 -3.13
C ILE A 120 -7.57 -14.81 -2.84
N ASP A 121 -8.38 -14.93 -3.88
CA ASP A 121 -9.78 -15.31 -3.76
C ASP A 121 -9.93 -16.71 -3.15
N GLY A 122 -11.00 -16.89 -2.36
CA GLY A 122 -11.25 -18.13 -1.63
C GLY A 122 -10.42 -18.30 -0.35
N ARG A 123 -9.62 -17.31 0.02
CA ARG A 123 -8.79 -17.34 1.24
C ARG A 123 -9.34 -16.49 2.40
N GLU A 124 -10.62 -16.15 2.35
CA GLU A 124 -11.30 -15.32 3.34
C GLU A 124 -11.19 -15.87 4.76
N ALA A 125 -11.27 -17.19 4.90
CA ALA A 125 -11.17 -17.90 6.19
C ALA A 125 -9.75 -18.40 6.52
N ALA A 126 -8.76 -18.24 5.61
CA ALA A 126 -7.39 -18.70 5.86
C ALA A 126 -6.77 -17.95 7.05
N GLU A 127 -6.12 -18.66 7.95
CA GLU A 127 -5.41 -18.05 9.07
C GLU A 127 -4.13 -17.37 8.60
N ILE A 128 -4.00 -16.08 8.92
CA ILE A 128 -2.83 -15.26 8.62
C ILE A 128 -2.20 -14.83 9.94
N THR A 129 -1.01 -15.36 10.22
CA THR A 129 -0.20 -14.94 11.37
C THR A 129 0.88 -13.96 10.91
N PHE A 130 1.01 -12.85 11.60
CA PHE A 130 1.94 -11.77 11.25
C PHE A 130 2.50 -11.07 12.50
N PRO A 131 3.70 -10.48 12.41
CA PRO A 131 4.30 -9.76 13.54
C PRO A 131 3.55 -8.45 13.82
N VAL A 132 3.45 -8.12 15.13
CA VAL A 132 2.92 -6.85 15.64
C VAL A 132 3.93 -6.28 16.62
N GLY A 133 4.57 -5.18 16.26
CA GLY A 133 5.68 -4.66 17.05
C GLY A 133 6.91 -5.59 16.99
N ARG A 134 7.69 -5.63 18.08
CA ARG A 134 8.96 -6.38 18.10
C ARG A 134 8.81 -7.84 18.54
N ASP A 135 7.94 -8.09 19.50
CA ASP A 135 7.96 -9.37 20.26
C ASP A 135 6.61 -10.09 20.27
N ALA A 136 5.64 -9.62 19.45
CA ALA A 136 4.31 -10.21 19.40
C ALA A 136 3.90 -10.60 17.99
N THR A 137 3.04 -11.60 17.90
CA THR A 137 2.35 -11.98 16.66
C THR A 137 0.84 -11.89 16.86
N ARG A 138 0.12 -11.69 15.78
CA ARG A 138 -1.34 -11.72 15.74
C ARG A 138 -1.81 -12.65 14.63
N THR A 139 -2.88 -13.39 14.88
CA THR A 139 -3.53 -14.24 13.87
C THR A 139 -4.92 -13.71 13.59
N LEU A 140 -5.25 -13.53 12.32
CA LEU A 140 -6.55 -13.11 11.83
C LEU A 140 -6.96 -14.00 10.64
N SER A 141 -8.27 -14.10 10.35
CA SER A 141 -8.71 -14.65 9.07
C SER A 141 -8.29 -13.72 7.93
N GLY A 142 -8.18 -14.24 6.70
CA GLY A 142 -7.79 -13.44 5.52
C GLY A 142 -8.66 -12.20 5.33
N GLN A 143 -9.98 -12.33 5.49
CA GLN A 143 -10.90 -11.21 5.42
C GLN A 143 -10.63 -10.18 6.53
N ALA A 144 -10.51 -10.61 7.78
CA ALA A 144 -10.24 -9.71 8.90
C ALA A 144 -8.85 -9.06 8.79
N TYR A 145 -7.85 -9.81 8.31
CA TYR A 145 -6.52 -9.28 8.05
C TYR A 145 -6.55 -8.16 7.01
N LEU A 146 -7.24 -8.35 5.88
CA LEU A 146 -7.36 -7.32 4.85
C LEU A 146 -8.07 -6.07 5.38
N LEU A 147 -9.28 -6.25 5.94
CA LEU A 147 -10.18 -5.15 6.26
C LEU A 147 -9.81 -4.40 7.55
N HIS A 148 -9.27 -5.11 8.55
CA HIS A 148 -9.02 -4.53 9.88
C HIS A 148 -7.55 -4.32 10.20
N TRP A 149 -6.63 -4.76 9.31
CA TRP A 149 -5.20 -4.54 9.48
C TRP A 149 -4.53 -3.94 8.25
N ALA A 150 -4.52 -4.63 7.12
CA ALA A 150 -3.68 -4.23 5.98
C ALA A 150 -4.14 -2.92 5.34
N ILE A 151 -5.45 -2.77 5.06
CA ILE A 151 -6.02 -1.54 4.49
C ILE A 151 -5.86 -0.35 5.45
N PRO A 152 -6.26 -0.41 6.73
CA PRO A 152 -6.03 0.71 7.65
C PRO A 152 -4.57 1.10 7.77
N ASN A 153 -3.66 0.12 7.77
CA ASN A 153 -2.23 0.37 7.93
C ASN A 153 -1.64 1.11 6.73
N ILE A 154 -1.91 0.67 5.49
CA ILE A 154 -1.40 1.38 4.31
C ILE A 154 -1.93 2.81 4.23
N PHE A 155 -3.23 3.02 4.50
CA PHE A 155 -3.81 4.38 4.46
C PHE A 155 -3.25 5.27 5.56
N PHE A 156 -2.98 4.74 6.76
CA PHE A 156 -2.31 5.50 7.81
C PHE A 156 -0.97 6.06 7.32
N HIS A 157 -0.13 5.22 6.73
CA HIS A 157 1.21 5.63 6.30
C HIS A 157 1.19 6.53 5.07
N VAL A 158 0.32 6.27 4.09
CA VAL A 158 0.15 7.14 2.91
C VAL A 158 -0.40 8.52 3.31
N THR A 159 -1.38 8.57 4.22
CA THR A 159 -1.92 9.83 4.72
C THR A 159 -0.89 10.60 5.53
N THR A 160 -0.12 9.93 6.40
CA THR A 160 0.95 10.56 7.17
C THR A 160 2.03 11.14 6.24
N ALA A 161 2.40 10.44 5.17
CA ALA A 161 3.33 10.96 4.17
C ALA A 161 2.76 12.18 3.43
N TYR A 162 1.48 12.13 3.02
CA TYR A 162 0.79 13.28 2.43
C TYR A 162 0.83 14.49 3.36
N ASP A 163 0.47 14.31 4.63
CA ASP A 163 0.38 15.39 5.60
C ASP A 163 1.76 16.02 5.90
N LEU A 164 2.82 15.21 5.99
CA LEU A 164 4.20 15.71 6.11
C LEU A 164 4.59 16.60 4.94
N LEU A 165 4.31 16.19 3.71
CA LEU A 165 4.58 16.99 2.51
C LEU A 165 3.71 18.24 2.47
N ARG A 166 2.43 18.17 2.89
CA ARG A 166 1.54 19.35 2.99
C ARG A 166 2.06 20.36 4.00
N GLN A 167 2.50 19.88 5.17
CA GLN A 167 3.12 20.73 6.19
C GLN A 167 4.39 21.41 5.69
N ALA A 168 5.17 20.74 4.85
CA ALA A 168 6.36 21.30 4.19
C ALA A 168 6.05 22.31 3.08
N GLY A 169 4.77 22.54 2.77
CA GLY A 169 4.34 23.51 1.77
C GLY A 169 4.24 22.96 0.34
N VAL A 170 4.34 21.64 0.15
CA VAL A 170 4.11 21.04 -1.17
C VAL A 170 2.64 21.26 -1.57
N PRO A 171 2.34 21.76 -2.79
CA PRO A 171 0.98 22.08 -3.22
C PRO A 171 0.20 20.81 -3.60
N LEU A 172 -0.21 20.06 -2.59
CA LEU A 172 -1.00 18.83 -2.73
C LEU A 172 -2.48 19.11 -2.47
N GLY A 173 -3.35 18.40 -3.18
CA GLY A 173 -4.79 18.35 -2.96
C GLY A 173 -5.25 16.90 -2.83
N LYS A 174 -6.50 16.69 -2.41
CA LYS A 174 -7.10 15.36 -2.28
C LYS A 174 -7.41 14.70 -3.64
N ALA A 175 -7.68 15.53 -4.67
CA ALA A 175 -8.00 15.08 -6.04
C ALA A 175 -6.74 14.86 -6.86
#